data_b37ca6e235f13403d8addf21d67333cc
#
_entry.id   b37ca6e235f13403d8addf21d67333cc
#
_cell.length_a   1.000
_cell.length_b   1.000
_cell.length_c   1.000
_cell.angle_alpha   90.00
_cell.angle_beta   90.00
_cell.angle_gamma   90.00
#
_symmetry.space_group_name_H-M   'P 1'
#
loop_
_entity.id
_entity.type
_entity.pdbx_description
1 polymer ?
#
loop_
_entity_poly.entity_id
_entity_poly.type
_entity_poly.pdbx_seq_one_letter_code
_entity_poly.pdbx_strand_id
1 'polypeptide(L)'
;MVSVYDPTGNALFTFNSSDRYVMDACVLRDCKHLAVVTLGEADGAFASTLKLYALLSETPESVNVLNGSLVLSLGNLGGRLVTIADDRLTVFGADGSLSGSYRYDYPYLRAQSTGGTDYTALLLSRYRSGSTLKLVTVSADGEKIGEADIGKEVLCISAAGKYLAALYSDSLTIYTSDLSEYATLSNTEYAKSVIMREDGTALLLGTSSAWLFIP
;
A
#
# COMPACT_ATOMS: atom_id res chain seq x y z
N MET A 1 -3.32 20.66 0.80
CA MET A 1 -3.64 20.80 2.24
C MET A 1 -4.07 19.44 2.78
N VAL A 2 -3.57 19.05 3.96
CA VAL A 2 -3.99 17.84 4.72
C VAL A 2 -4.40 18.31 6.10
N SER A 3 -5.56 17.85 6.61
CA SER A 3 -6.00 18.16 7.97
C SER A 3 -6.34 16.87 8.72
N VAL A 4 -5.90 16.76 9.94
CA VAL A 4 -6.19 15.66 10.85
C VAL A 4 -7.17 16.17 11.92
N TYR A 5 -8.23 15.39 12.12
CA TYR A 5 -9.28 15.72 13.09
C TYR A 5 -9.38 14.64 14.17
N ASP A 6 -9.75 15.01 15.36
CA ASP A 6 -10.14 14.07 16.40
C ASP A 6 -11.53 13.48 16.12
N PRO A 7 -11.97 12.42 16.84
CA PRO A 7 -13.29 11.83 16.65
C PRO A 7 -14.46 12.79 16.93
N THR A 8 -14.22 13.94 17.58
CA THR A 8 -15.24 14.95 17.88
C THR A 8 -15.29 16.05 16.81
N GLY A 9 -14.38 16.00 15.81
CA GLY A 9 -14.32 16.94 14.69
C GLY A 9 -13.43 18.17 14.93
N ASN A 10 -12.65 18.22 16.01
CA ASN A 10 -11.69 19.30 16.21
C ASN A 10 -10.43 19.04 15.38
N ALA A 11 -9.91 20.07 14.73
CA ALA A 11 -8.66 19.97 13.99
C ALA A 11 -7.48 19.83 14.98
N LEU A 12 -6.73 18.74 14.83
CA LEU A 12 -5.51 18.49 15.61
C LEU A 12 -4.27 19.02 14.89
N PHE A 13 -4.25 18.94 13.58
CA PHE A 13 -3.09 19.33 12.78
C PHE A 13 -3.53 19.71 11.36
N THR A 14 -2.86 20.69 10.77
CA THR A 14 -3.05 21.07 9.37
C THR A 14 -1.70 21.27 8.68
N PHE A 15 -1.46 20.52 7.62
CA PHE A 15 -0.31 20.66 6.75
C PHE A 15 -0.70 21.43 5.48
N ASN A 16 0.04 22.46 5.15
CA ASN A 16 -0.06 23.20 3.91
C ASN A 16 1.26 23.11 3.14
N SER A 17 1.17 22.90 1.84
CA SER A 17 2.28 23.03 0.91
C SER A 17 1.91 24.05 -0.15
N SER A 18 2.76 25.06 -0.34
CA SER A 18 2.57 26.11 -1.33
C SER A 18 3.33 25.85 -2.65
N ASP A 19 4.37 25.03 -2.58
CA ASP A 19 5.37 24.82 -3.64
C ASP A 19 5.45 23.36 -4.11
N ARG A 20 4.74 22.43 -3.46
CA ARG A 20 4.78 21.00 -3.76
C ARG A 20 3.39 20.40 -3.76
N TYR A 21 3.19 19.37 -4.57
CA TYR A 21 1.95 18.60 -4.60
C TYR A 21 1.93 17.57 -3.47
N VAL A 22 0.86 17.54 -2.69
CA VAL A 22 0.63 16.48 -1.71
C VAL A 22 0.16 15.24 -2.47
N MET A 23 0.93 14.16 -2.38
CA MET A 23 0.62 12.89 -3.03
C MET A 23 -0.23 12.00 -2.14
N ASP A 24 0.17 11.86 -0.87
CA ASP A 24 -0.55 11.05 0.11
C ASP A 24 -0.20 11.48 1.54
N ALA A 25 -1.05 11.07 2.50
CA ALA A 25 -0.82 11.29 3.91
C ALA A 25 -1.40 10.15 4.74
N CYS A 26 -0.68 9.74 5.78
CA CYS A 26 -1.06 8.62 6.64
C CYS A 26 -0.80 8.96 8.11
N VAL A 27 -1.82 8.81 8.95
CA VAL A 27 -1.64 8.82 10.41
C VAL A 27 -1.05 7.47 10.82
N LEU A 28 0.04 7.48 11.57
CA LEU A 28 0.68 6.26 12.03
C LEU A 28 -0.19 5.54 13.07
N ARG A 29 0.03 4.25 13.27
CA ARG A 29 -0.74 3.42 14.21
C ARG A 29 -0.68 3.89 15.67
N ASP A 30 0.33 4.67 16.04
CA ASP A 30 0.45 5.27 17.37
C ASP A 30 -0.55 6.42 17.59
N CYS A 31 -1.25 6.88 16.55
CA CYS A 31 -2.17 8.01 16.55
C CYS A 31 -1.54 9.32 17.04
N LYS A 32 -0.22 9.45 16.98
CA LYS A 32 0.55 10.63 17.40
C LYS A 32 1.33 11.27 16.28
N HIS A 33 1.60 10.52 15.21
CA HIS A 33 2.40 10.99 14.08
C HIS A 33 1.61 10.98 12.79
N LEU A 34 1.89 11.98 11.95
CA LEU A 34 1.39 12.10 10.58
C LEU A 34 2.58 12.03 9.62
N ALA A 35 2.54 11.11 8.70
CA ALA A 35 3.43 11.10 7.54
C ALA A 35 2.74 11.79 6.37
N VAL A 36 3.47 12.67 5.69
CA VAL A 36 3.01 13.35 4.47
C VAL A 36 4.07 13.19 3.40
N VAL A 37 3.67 12.77 2.22
CA VAL A 37 4.54 12.77 1.06
C VAL A 37 4.12 13.85 0.07
N THR A 38 5.09 14.62 -0.38
CA THR A 38 4.92 15.65 -1.39
C THR A 38 5.81 15.39 -2.59
N LEU A 39 5.31 15.74 -3.77
CA LEU A 39 6.08 15.74 -5.02
C LEU A 39 6.52 17.16 -5.35
N GLY A 40 7.77 17.33 -5.70
CA GLY A 40 8.35 18.58 -6.13
C GLY A 40 9.60 18.36 -6.97
N GLU A 41 10.45 19.35 -7.05
CA GLU A 41 11.73 19.32 -7.74
C GLU A 41 12.89 19.34 -6.74
N ALA A 42 13.93 18.58 -7.03
CA ALA A 42 15.23 18.66 -6.38
C ALA A 42 16.30 18.42 -7.45
N ASP A 43 17.29 19.33 -7.53
CA ASP A 43 18.43 19.27 -8.46
C ASP A 43 18.03 19.11 -9.96
N GLY A 44 16.93 19.76 -10.38
CA GLY A 44 16.45 19.71 -11.75
C GLY A 44 15.68 18.44 -12.14
N ALA A 45 15.38 17.57 -11.17
CA ALA A 45 14.58 16.36 -11.35
C ALA A 45 13.41 16.32 -10.37
N PHE A 46 12.39 15.53 -10.68
CA PHE A 46 11.32 15.31 -9.71
C PHE A 46 11.84 14.55 -8.49
N ALA A 47 11.31 14.88 -7.32
CA ALA A 47 11.63 14.22 -6.07
C ALA A 47 10.39 14.16 -5.17
N SER A 48 10.14 12.99 -4.60
CA SER A 48 9.19 12.86 -3.51
C SER A 48 9.88 13.19 -2.20
N THR A 49 9.21 13.96 -1.35
CA THR A 49 9.72 14.28 0.00
C THR A 49 8.73 13.74 1.03
N LEU A 50 9.20 12.79 1.83
CA LEU A 50 8.48 12.26 2.98
C LEU A 50 8.83 13.07 4.20
N LYS A 51 7.82 13.61 4.88
CA LYS A 51 7.94 14.34 6.14
C LYS A 51 7.11 13.65 7.22
N LEU A 52 7.71 13.48 8.38
CA LEU A 52 7.04 12.95 9.57
C LEU A 52 6.84 14.07 10.56
N TYR A 53 5.63 14.22 11.08
CA TYR A 53 5.23 15.24 12.04
C TYR A 53 4.64 14.60 13.29
N ALA A 54 4.99 15.08 14.48
CA ALA A 54 4.13 14.89 15.63
C ALA A 54 2.86 15.74 15.46
N LEU A 55 1.67 15.21 15.77
CA LEU A 55 0.39 15.88 15.57
C LEU A 55 0.22 17.20 16.33
N LEU A 56 1.11 17.51 17.28
CA LEU A 56 1.11 18.74 18.04
C LEU A 56 2.28 19.67 17.69
N SER A 57 3.02 19.39 16.61
CA SER A 57 4.21 20.15 16.20
C SER A 57 4.10 20.55 14.72
N GLU A 58 4.35 21.82 14.43
CA GLU A 58 4.39 22.34 13.06
C GLU A 58 5.73 22.01 12.35
N THR A 59 6.76 21.64 13.12
CA THR A 59 8.05 21.25 12.54
C THR A 59 8.14 19.75 12.35
N PRO A 60 8.62 19.26 11.17
CA PRO A 60 8.79 17.84 10.96
C PRO A 60 9.90 17.28 11.85
N GLU A 61 9.68 16.11 12.42
CA GLU A 61 10.69 15.36 13.16
C GLU A 61 11.69 14.69 12.23
N SER A 62 11.24 14.32 11.02
CA SER A 62 12.07 13.69 10.00
C SER A 62 11.70 14.19 8.60
N VAL A 63 12.71 14.35 7.75
CA VAL A 63 12.55 14.72 6.34
C VAL A 63 13.43 13.80 5.49
N ASN A 64 12.82 13.05 4.60
CA ASN A 64 13.50 12.14 3.67
C ASN A 64 13.21 12.57 2.23
N VAL A 65 14.24 12.87 1.46
CA VAL A 65 14.13 13.19 0.03
C VAL A 65 14.42 11.93 -0.78
N LEU A 66 13.45 11.51 -1.57
CA LEU A 66 13.49 10.32 -2.44
C LEU A 66 13.68 10.78 -3.88
N ASN A 67 14.94 11.04 -4.24
CA ASN A 67 15.32 11.55 -5.56
C ASN A 67 14.99 10.52 -6.66
N GLY A 68 14.33 10.99 -7.73
CA GLY A 68 13.98 10.18 -8.88
C GLY A 68 12.91 9.11 -8.64
N SER A 69 12.29 9.07 -7.45
CA SER A 69 11.19 8.15 -7.12
C SER A 69 9.88 8.90 -7.01
N LEU A 70 8.85 8.43 -7.69
CA LEU A 70 7.49 8.92 -7.58
C LEU A 70 6.72 8.10 -6.55
N VAL A 71 6.63 8.59 -5.31
CA VAL A 71 5.84 7.92 -4.27
C VAL A 71 4.35 8.12 -4.56
N LEU A 72 3.63 7.01 -4.67
CA LEU A 72 2.22 6.95 -5.03
C LEU A 72 1.33 6.81 -3.80
N SER A 73 1.80 6.10 -2.77
CA SER A 73 1.04 5.91 -1.54
C SER A 73 1.90 5.66 -0.31
N LEU A 74 1.29 5.86 0.85
CA LEU A 74 1.80 5.57 2.18
C LEU A 74 0.98 4.45 2.83
N GLY A 75 1.59 3.74 3.77
CA GLY A 75 0.90 2.74 4.58
C GLY A 75 1.60 2.46 5.89
N ASN A 76 0.88 1.77 6.78
CA ASN A 76 1.44 1.25 8.03
C ASN A 76 1.71 -0.24 7.89
N LEU A 77 2.89 -0.67 8.28
CA LEU A 77 3.33 -2.05 8.20
C LEU A 77 4.08 -2.45 9.47
N GLY A 78 3.48 -3.30 10.32
CA GLY A 78 4.12 -3.77 11.54
C GLY A 78 4.58 -2.65 12.49
N GLY A 79 3.85 -1.50 12.54
CA GLY A 79 4.25 -0.32 13.31
C GLY A 79 5.30 0.58 12.64
N ARG A 80 5.68 0.26 11.40
CA ARG A 80 6.59 1.05 10.55
C ARG A 80 5.79 1.78 9.46
N LEU A 81 6.39 2.80 8.88
CA LEU A 81 5.86 3.52 7.73
C LEU A 81 6.39 2.90 6.44
N VAL A 82 5.52 2.62 5.49
CA VAL A 82 5.92 2.18 4.16
C VAL A 82 5.55 3.21 3.10
N THR A 83 6.49 3.49 2.19
CA THR A 83 6.23 4.25 0.97
C THR A 83 6.25 3.30 -0.22
N ILE A 84 5.26 3.44 -1.09
CA ILE A 84 5.16 2.69 -2.34
C ILE A 84 5.34 3.65 -3.49
N ALA A 85 6.46 3.53 -4.17
CA ALA A 85 6.83 4.34 -5.31
C ALA A 85 6.60 3.59 -6.63
N ASP A 86 6.88 4.26 -7.73
CA ASP A 86 6.79 3.69 -9.08
C ASP A 86 7.84 2.60 -9.35
N ASP A 87 8.99 2.63 -8.65
CA ASP A 87 10.13 1.72 -8.88
C ASP A 87 10.51 0.85 -7.68
N ARG A 88 10.03 1.19 -6.49
CA ARG A 88 10.39 0.50 -5.24
C ARG A 88 9.37 0.71 -4.12
N LEU A 89 9.44 -0.18 -3.13
CA LEU A 89 8.87 -0.02 -1.81
C LEU A 89 10.00 0.34 -0.85
N THR A 90 9.76 1.31 0.05
CA THR A 90 10.75 1.68 1.09
C THR A 90 10.07 1.68 2.45
N VAL A 91 10.73 1.10 3.44
CA VAL A 91 10.25 1.01 4.83
C VAL A 91 11.06 1.95 5.71
N PHE A 92 10.36 2.70 6.54
CA PHE A 92 10.93 3.61 7.52
C PHE A 92 10.50 3.20 8.93
N GLY A 93 11.38 3.39 9.90
CA GLY A 93 11.05 3.32 11.32
C GLY A 93 10.01 4.37 11.72
N ALA A 94 9.48 4.24 12.92
CA ALA A 94 8.54 5.23 13.49
C ALA A 94 9.20 6.60 13.71
N ASP A 95 10.51 6.67 13.78
CA ASP A 95 11.34 7.87 13.86
C ASP A 95 11.68 8.47 12.47
N GLY A 96 11.21 7.85 11.38
CA GLY A 96 11.52 8.24 10.02
C GLY A 96 12.89 7.78 9.51
N SER A 97 13.64 6.97 10.25
CA SER A 97 14.89 6.37 9.77
C SER A 97 14.63 5.31 8.70
N LEU A 98 15.49 5.22 7.70
CA LEU A 98 15.41 4.17 6.67
C LEU A 98 15.66 2.80 7.31
N SER A 99 14.71 1.86 7.14
CA SER A 99 14.78 0.51 7.68
C SER A 99 15.08 -0.55 6.61
N GLY A 100 14.48 -0.41 5.42
CA GLY A 100 14.70 -1.35 4.33
C GLY A 100 14.08 -0.88 3.03
N SER A 101 14.36 -1.59 1.95
CA SER A 101 13.75 -1.25 0.66
C SER A 101 13.74 -2.46 -0.27
N TYR A 102 12.68 -2.59 -1.05
CA TYR A 102 12.54 -3.58 -2.10
C TYR A 102 12.39 -2.90 -3.46
N ARG A 103 13.37 -3.10 -4.35
CA ARG A 103 13.32 -2.63 -5.73
C ARG A 103 12.56 -3.62 -6.59
N TYR A 104 11.65 -3.11 -7.43
CA TYR A 104 10.78 -3.97 -8.24
C TYR A 104 11.57 -4.67 -9.36
N ASP A 105 11.32 -5.98 -9.52
CA ASP A 105 11.86 -6.78 -10.62
C ASP A 105 11.14 -6.48 -11.95
N TYR A 106 9.86 -6.08 -11.87
CA TYR A 106 9.05 -5.66 -13.01
C TYR A 106 8.77 -4.16 -12.93
N PRO A 107 8.89 -3.41 -14.04
CA PRO A 107 8.93 -1.94 -14.00
C PRO A 107 7.57 -1.25 -13.77
N TYR A 108 6.45 -1.97 -13.78
CA TYR A 108 5.13 -1.36 -13.67
C TYR A 108 4.37 -1.88 -12.46
N LEU A 109 4.16 -1.01 -11.48
CA LEU A 109 3.24 -1.26 -10.37
C LEU A 109 1.79 -1.16 -10.89
N ARG A 110 1.00 -2.21 -10.72
CA ARG A 110 -0.40 -2.30 -11.14
C ARG A 110 -1.38 -2.11 -9.99
N ALA A 111 -1.07 -2.72 -8.87
CA ALA A 111 -1.85 -2.61 -7.65
C ALA A 111 -0.96 -2.85 -6.42
N GLN A 112 -1.42 -2.40 -5.28
CA GLN A 112 -0.75 -2.62 -4.01
C GLN A 112 -1.79 -2.76 -2.89
N SER A 113 -1.42 -3.42 -1.78
CA SER A 113 -2.22 -3.47 -0.58
C SER A 113 -1.32 -3.54 0.66
N THR A 114 -1.53 -2.58 1.57
CA THR A 114 -0.79 -2.44 2.84
C THR A 114 -1.58 -2.94 4.06
N GLY A 115 -2.68 -3.67 3.84
CA GLY A 115 -3.54 -4.20 4.91
C GLY A 115 -2.99 -5.44 5.62
N GLY A 116 -1.89 -6.02 5.15
CA GLY A 116 -1.21 -7.12 5.84
C GLY A 116 -0.63 -6.69 7.20
N THR A 117 -0.57 -7.60 8.17
CA THR A 117 -0.01 -7.29 9.50
C THR A 117 1.48 -7.00 9.41
N ASP A 118 2.23 -7.87 8.71
CA ASP A 118 3.69 -7.80 8.64
C ASP A 118 4.22 -7.82 7.19
N TYR A 119 3.34 -7.59 6.21
CA TYR A 119 3.72 -7.56 4.81
C TYR A 119 2.89 -6.58 4.00
N THR A 120 3.46 -6.14 2.88
CA THR A 120 2.79 -5.40 1.81
C THR A 120 2.72 -6.29 0.57
N ALA A 121 1.56 -6.33 -0.08
CA ALA A 121 1.38 -7.02 -1.35
C ALA A 121 1.50 -6.05 -2.52
N LEU A 122 2.25 -6.45 -3.54
CA LEU A 122 2.49 -5.71 -4.78
C LEU A 122 2.09 -6.57 -5.98
N LEU A 123 1.32 -6.01 -6.89
CA LEU A 123 1.07 -6.59 -8.19
C LEU A 123 1.90 -5.84 -9.22
N LEU A 124 2.90 -6.48 -9.76
CA LEU A 124 3.84 -5.92 -10.70
C LEU A 124 3.58 -6.46 -12.11
N SER A 125 3.84 -5.66 -13.12
CA SER A 125 3.72 -6.06 -14.52
C SER A 125 5.02 -5.85 -15.27
N ARG A 126 5.35 -6.77 -16.15
CA ARG A 126 6.52 -6.67 -17.04
C ARG A 126 6.29 -5.64 -18.15
N TYR A 127 5.04 -5.45 -18.57
CA TYR A 127 4.65 -4.56 -19.64
C TYR A 127 3.55 -3.59 -19.21
N ARG A 128 3.39 -2.47 -19.92
CA ARG A 128 2.31 -1.51 -19.66
C ARG A 128 0.91 -2.10 -19.81
N SER A 129 0.76 -3.10 -20.64
CA SER A 129 -0.49 -3.82 -20.88
C SER A 129 -0.21 -5.32 -20.97
N GLY A 130 -1.24 -6.13 -20.70
CA GLY A 130 -1.16 -7.58 -20.77
C GLY A 130 -1.23 -8.28 -19.43
N SER A 131 -1.22 -9.60 -19.46
CA SER A 131 -1.42 -10.50 -18.32
C SER A 131 -0.13 -11.09 -17.75
N THR A 132 1.05 -10.59 -18.14
CA THR A 132 2.31 -11.02 -17.52
C THR A 132 2.50 -10.25 -16.23
N LEU A 133 1.90 -10.79 -15.18
CA LEU A 133 1.85 -10.20 -13.85
C LEU A 133 2.67 -11.04 -12.88
N LYS A 134 3.20 -10.39 -11.87
CA LYS A 134 3.87 -11.02 -10.73
C LYS A 134 3.27 -10.46 -9.44
N LEU A 135 2.76 -11.34 -8.61
CA LEU A 135 2.36 -11.01 -7.26
C LEU A 135 3.56 -11.19 -6.35
N VAL A 136 3.84 -10.18 -5.53
CA VAL A 136 4.99 -10.18 -4.61
C VAL A 136 4.51 -9.73 -3.24
N THR A 137 5.01 -10.37 -2.20
CA THR A 137 4.84 -9.93 -0.81
C THR A 137 6.18 -9.51 -0.23
N VAL A 138 6.20 -8.37 0.46
CA VAL A 138 7.40 -7.75 1.02
C VAL A 138 7.20 -7.53 2.52
N SER A 139 8.18 -7.91 3.33
CA SER A 139 8.16 -7.81 4.79
C SER A 139 8.34 -6.36 5.27
N ALA A 140 8.13 -6.17 6.58
CA ALA A 140 8.43 -4.91 7.26
C ALA A 140 9.93 -4.55 7.29
N ASP A 141 10.81 -5.46 6.91
CA ASP A 141 12.25 -5.20 6.76
C ASP A 141 12.65 -4.88 5.31
N GLY A 142 11.67 -4.81 4.39
CA GLY A 142 11.91 -4.57 2.97
C GLY A 142 12.40 -5.80 2.21
N GLU A 143 12.26 -6.99 2.78
CA GLU A 143 12.68 -8.25 2.15
C GLU A 143 11.49 -8.94 1.47
N LYS A 144 11.74 -9.57 0.34
CA LYS A 144 10.74 -10.37 -0.36
C LYS A 144 10.41 -11.63 0.45
N ILE A 145 9.13 -11.85 0.77
CA ILE A 145 8.64 -13.04 1.45
C ILE A 145 8.28 -14.11 0.42
N GLY A 146 7.49 -13.73 -0.60
CA GLY A 146 7.02 -14.64 -1.64
C GLY A 146 6.86 -13.95 -2.98
N GLU A 147 6.85 -14.74 -4.06
CA GLU A 147 6.51 -14.30 -5.40
C GLU A 147 5.73 -15.38 -6.15
N ALA A 148 4.79 -14.98 -6.99
CA ALA A 148 4.04 -15.87 -7.86
C ALA A 148 3.79 -15.20 -9.20
N ASP A 149 4.06 -15.92 -10.29
CA ASP A 149 3.69 -15.48 -11.63
C ASP A 149 2.18 -15.71 -11.86
N ILE A 150 1.51 -14.65 -12.30
CA ILE A 150 0.07 -14.64 -12.52
C ILE A 150 -0.18 -14.54 -14.03
N GLY A 151 -0.73 -15.59 -14.61
CA GLY A 151 -1.07 -15.66 -16.05
C GLY A 151 -2.48 -15.19 -16.39
N LYS A 152 -3.21 -14.65 -15.41
CA LYS A 152 -4.59 -14.16 -15.55
C LYS A 152 -4.65 -12.66 -15.26
N GLU A 153 -5.69 -12.01 -15.78
CA GLU A 153 -5.98 -10.62 -15.40
C GLU A 153 -6.47 -10.57 -13.95
N VAL A 154 -5.81 -9.73 -13.15
CA VAL A 154 -6.21 -9.46 -11.76
C VAL A 154 -7.00 -8.15 -11.74
N LEU A 155 -8.23 -8.20 -11.24
CA LEU A 155 -9.10 -7.03 -11.11
C LEU A 155 -8.68 -6.15 -9.93
N CYS A 156 -8.40 -6.78 -8.78
CA CYS A 156 -7.85 -6.11 -7.61
C CYS A 156 -7.21 -7.11 -6.65
N ILE A 157 -6.40 -6.58 -5.73
CA ILE A 157 -5.84 -7.31 -4.59
C ILE A 157 -6.23 -6.61 -3.29
N SER A 158 -6.41 -7.39 -2.24
CA SER A 158 -6.70 -6.87 -0.89
C SER A 158 -6.04 -7.74 0.17
N ALA A 159 -5.23 -7.14 1.03
CA ALA A 159 -4.57 -7.82 2.13
C ALA A 159 -5.23 -7.43 3.47
N ALA A 160 -5.34 -8.39 4.38
CA ALA A 160 -5.70 -8.15 5.78
C ALA A 160 -5.13 -9.26 6.66
N GLY A 161 -4.53 -8.90 7.78
CA GLY A 161 -3.89 -9.87 8.65
C GLY A 161 -2.80 -10.64 7.91
N LYS A 162 -2.88 -11.96 7.91
CA LYS A 162 -1.97 -12.86 7.18
C LYS A 162 -2.48 -13.24 5.78
N TYR A 163 -3.65 -12.76 5.37
CA TYR A 163 -4.32 -13.19 4.15
C TYR A 163 -4.26 -12.11 3.05
N LEU A 164 -4.15 -12.57 1.82
CA LEU A 164 -4.15 -11.77 0.60
C LEU A 164 -5.14 -12.35 -0.41
N ALA A 165 -6.16 -11.59 -0.73
CA ALA A 165 -7.11 -11.92 -1.77
C ALA A 165 -6.65 -11.35 -3.12
N ALA A 166 -6.68 -12.17 -4.16
CA ALA A 166 -6.54 -11.77 -5.56
C ALA A 166 -7.84 -12.11 -6.31
N LEU A 167 -8.54 -11.08 -6.75
CA LEU A 167 -9.78 -11.21 -7.51
C LEU A 167 -9.46 -11.23 -9.00
N TYR A 168 -9.94 -12.25 -9.68
CA TYR A 168 -9.91 -12.41 -11.12
C TYR A 168 -11.30 -12.18 -11.72
N SER A 169 -11.43 -12.20 -13.02
CA SER A 169 -12.72 -12.00 -13.71
C SER A 169 -13.77 -13.06 -13.36
N ASP A 170 -13.33 -14.29 -13.08
CA ASP A 170 -14.17 -15.47 -12.87
C ASP A 170 -13.96 -16.18 -11.53
N SER A 171 -12.94 -15.80 -10.79
CA SER A 171 -12.51 -16.50 -9.60
C SER A 171 -11.88 -15.58 -8.56
N LEU A 172 -11.80 -16.06 -7.33
CA LEU A 172 -11.06 -15.45 -6.23
C LEU A 172 -10.09 -16.49 -5.69
N THR A 173 -8.85 -16.09 -5.47
CA THR A 173 -7.89 -16.88 -4.70
C THR A 173 -7.44 -16.10 -3.49
N ILE A 174 -7.47 -16.75 -2.33
CA ILE A 174 -6.91 -16.22 -1.09
C ILE A 174 -5.59 -16.93 -0.84
N TYR A 175 -4.56 -16.16 -0.62
CA TYR A 175 -3.20 -16.60 -0.28
C TYR A 175 -2.86 -16.26 1.16
N THR A 176 -1.87 -16.92 1.71
CA THR A 176 -1.13 -16.47 2.89
C THR A 176 0.02 -15.52 2.48
N SER A 177 0.68 -14.90 3.44
CA SER A 177 1.75 -13.92 3.17
C SER A 177 2.94 -14.47 2.38
N ASP A 178 3.16 -15.79 2.40
CA ASP A 178 4.17 -16.49 1.60
C ASP A 178 3.68 -16.91 0.20
N LEU A 179 2.46 -16.50 -0.17
CA LEU A 179 1.76 -16.82 -1.41
C LEU A 179 1.39 -18.32 -1.57
N SER A 180 1.30 -19.07 -0.47
CA SER A 180 0.64 -20.35 -0.46
C SER A 180 -0.87 -20.17 -0.58
N GLU A 181 -1.54 -20.95 -1.43
CA GLU A 181 -2.99 -20.91 -1.59
C GLU A 181 -3.69 -21.37 -0.31
N TYR A 182 -4.59 -20.54 0.21
CA TYR A 182 -5.40 -20.84 1.38
C TYR A 182 -6.81 -21.30 0.99
N ALA A 183 -7.45 -20.58 0.07
CA ALA A 183 -8.79 -20.91 -0.41
C ALA A 183 -9.05 -20.34 -1.80
N THR A 184 -9.96 -20.98 -2.53
CA THR A 184 -10.41 -20.53 -3.85
C THR A 184 -11.92 -20.52 -3.94
N LEU A 185 -12.47 -19.56 -4.68
CA LEU A 185 -13.87 -19.49 -5.06
C LEU A 185 -13.95 -19.44 -6.59
N SER A 186 -14.58 -20.45 -7.19
CA SER A 186 -14.95 -20.43 -8.61
C SER A 186 -16.30 -19.73 -8.75
N ASN A 187 -16.44 -18.85 -9.72
CA ASN A 187 -17.63 -18.03 -9.93
C ASN A 187 -17.82 -16.94 -8.86
N THR A 188 -17.28 -15.78 -9.16
CA THR A 188 -17.37 -14.58 -8.31
C THR A 188 -18.59 -13.71 -8.64
N GLU A 189 -19.56 -14.23 -9.38
CA GLU A 189 -20.81 -13.53 -9.75
C GLU A 189 -20.57 -12.10 -10.29
N TYR A 190 -19.50 -11.94 -11.09
CA TYR A 190 -19.09 -10.66 -11.65
C TYR A 190 -18.65 -9.61 -10.60
N ALA A 191 -18.11 -10.04 -9.47
CA ALA A 191 -17.49 -9.13 -8.50
C ALA A 191 -16.42 -8.26 -9.19
N LYS A 192 -16.38 -6.99 -8.82
CA LYS A 192 -15.44 -6.00 -9.36
C LYS A 192 -14.35 -5.63 -8.37
N SER A 193 -14.61 -5.88 -7.08
CA SER A 193 -13.68 -5.59 -6.01
C SER A 193 -13.81 -6.60 -4.89
N VAL A 194 -12.75 -6.77 -4.12
CA VAL A 194 -12.71 -7.61 -2.93
C VAL A 194 -12.11 -6.83 -1.77
N ILE A 195 -12.65 -7.03 -0.58
CA ILE A 195 -12.08 -6.56 0.68
C ILE A 195 -11.78 -7.78 1.53
N MET A 196 -10.49 -8.03 1.77
CA MET A 196 -10.05 -9.11 2.65
C MET A 196 -10.25 -8.73 4.11
N ARG A 197 -10.55 -9.71 4.97
CA ARG A 197 -10.67 -9.54 6.42
C ARG A 197 -9.61 -10.38 7.13
N GLU A 198 -9.25 -9.96 8.35
CA GLU A 198 -8.22 -10.61 9.16
C GLU A 198 -8.60 -12.04 9.59
N ASP A 199 -9.89 -12.35 9.61
CA ASP A 199 -10.44 -13.69 9.94
C ASP A 199 -10.37 -14.69 8.78
N GLY A 200 -9.86 -14.27 7.61
CA GLY A 200 -9.76 -15.11 6.42
C GLY A 200 -10.98 -15.03 5.51
N THR A 201 -12.03 -14.32 5.89
CA THR A 201 -13.21 -14.11 5.03
C THR A 201 -12.98 -12.97 4.06
N ALA A 202 -13.66 -12.99 2.92
CA ALA A 202 -13.56 -11.96 1.89
C ALA A 202 -14.93 -11.39 1.52
N LEU A 203 -15.08 -10.07 1.57
CA LEU A 203 -16.26 -9.37 1.08
C LEU A 203 -16.08 -9.06 -0.40
N LEU A 204 -16.93 -9.63 -1.25
CA LEU A 204 -16.95 -9.36 -2.69
C LEU A 204 -17.99 -8.30 -2.99
N LEU A 205 -17.62 -7.36 -3.85
CA LEU A 205 -18.45 -6.22 -4.25
C LEU A 205 -18.71 -6.27 -5.75
N GLY A 206 -19.97 -6.40 -6.11
CA GLY A 206 -20.47 -6.24 -7.47
C GLY A 206 -20.99 -4.84 -7.74
N THR A 207 -21.69 -4.64 -8.84
CA THR A 207 -22.28 -3.32 -9.20
C THR A 207 -23.45 -2.94 -8.30
N SER A 208 -24.25 -3.91 -7.88
CA SER A 208 -25.47 -3.72 -7.08
C SER A 208 -25.64 -4.72 -5.94
N SER A 209 -24.62 -5.52 -5.69
CA SER A 209 -24.63 -6.60 -4.70
C SER A 209 -23.30 -6.66 -3.96
N ALA A 210 -23.37 -7.15 -2.73
CA ALA A 210 -22.20 -7.49 -1.92
C ALA A 210 -22.48 -8.81 -1.20
N TRP A 211 -21.49 -9.69 -1.12
CA TRP A 211 -21.61 -10.97 -0.40
C TRP A 211 -20.30 -11.35 0.25
N LEU A 212 -20.42 -12.14 1.30
CA LEU A 212 -19.27 -12.62 2.08
C LEU A 212 -18.91 -14.05 1.66
N PHE A 213 -17.67 -14.23 1.25
CA PHE A 213 -17.07 -15.56 1.08
C PHE A 213 -16.43 -15.99 2.39
N ILE A 214 -16.82 -17.17 2.87
CA ILE A 214 -16.25 -17.84 4.05
C ILE A 214 -15.60 -19.11 3.54
N PRO A 215 -14.26 -19.22 3.58
CA PRO A 215 -13.51 -20.40 3.15
C PRO A 215 -13.83 -21.67 3.91
#